data_d16941d287a7ee434de1f3221ab74adb
#
_entry.id   d16941d287a7ee434de1f3221ab74adb
#
_cell.length_a   1.000
_cell.length_b   1.000
_cell.length_c   1.000
_cell.angle_alpha   90.00
_cell.angle_beta   90.00
_cell.angle_gamma   90.00
#
_symmetry.space_group_name_H-M   'P 1'
#
loop_
_entity.id
_entity.type
_entity.pdbx_description
1 polymer ?
#
loop_
_entity_poly.entity_id
_entity_poly.type
_entity_poly.pdbx_seq_one_letter_code
_entity_poly.pdbx_strand_id
1 'polypeptide(L)'
;ASLYMSVLSLLENGDLEAGDRIGFFSYGSGAMAEFFSGKVVAGYQKRLRPALHARMLKERIRLGVGQYEDIFTEGLEALPENVEFTSDANHGTWYLAGQEGYVRQYKQK
;
A
#
# COMPACT_ATOMS: atom_id res chain seq x y z
N ALA A 1 6.86 -1.07 -2.94
CA ALA A 1 5.94 -0.70 -1.83
C ALA A 1 5.79 -1.83 -0.80
N SER A 2 5.77 -3.12 -1.21
CA SER A 2 5.54 -4.26 -0.30
C SER A 2 6.52 -4.34 0.88
N LEU A 3 7.81 -4.07 0.67
CA LEU A 3 8.81 -4.04 1.73
C LEU A 3 8.44 -3.05 2.84
N TYR A 4 8.07 -1.83 2.49
CA TYR A 4 7.70 -0.80 3.48
C TYR A 4 6.41 -1.15 4.22
N MET A 5 5.44 -1.78 3.55
CA MET A 5 4.22 -2.27 4.20
C MET A 5 4.52 -3.39 5.21
N SER A 6 5.44 -4.29 4.86
CA SER A 6 5.90 -5.34 5.79
C SER A 6 6.63 -4.76 7.00
N VAL A 7 7.49 -3.77 6.78
CA VAL A 7 8.19 -3.06 7.87
C VAL A 7 7.20 -2.35 8.79
N LEU A 8 6.23 -1.64 8.22
CA LEU A 8 5.20 -0.96 9.01
C LEU A 8 4.41 -1.96 9.86
N SER A 9 3.99 -3.08 9.26
CA SER A 9 3.30 -4.14 9.98
C SER A 9 4.14 -4.74 11.11
N LEU A 10 5.43 -4.96 10.88
CA LEU A 10 6.36 -5.44 11.90
C LEU A 10 6.50 -4.43 13.05
N LEU A 11 6.66 -3.14 12.73
CA LEU A 11 6.79 -2.09 13.74
C LEU A 11 5.52 -1.88 14.58
N GLU A 12 4.34 -2.12 14.00
CA GLU A 12 3.06 -1.92 14.69
C GLU A 12 2.59 -3.14 15.48
N ASN A 13 2.97 -4.36 15.07
CA ASN A 13 2.46 -5.60 15.64
C ASN A 13 3.54 -6.51 16.20
N GLY A 14 4.82 -6.22 15.96
CA GLY A 14 5.94 -7.00 16.50
C GLY A 14 6.34 -6.54 17.89
N ASP A 15 6.97 -7.45 18.61
CA ASP A 15 7.57 -7.19 19.92
C ASP A 15 9.03 -6.77 19.73
N LEU A 16 9.22 -5.46 19.48
CA LEU A 16 10.53 -4.89 19.17
C LEU A 16 10.98 -3.90 20.24
N GLU A 17 12.26 -3.99 20.59
CA GLU A 17 12.91 -3.08 21.53
C GLU A 17 13.87 -2.12 20.83
N ALA A 18 14.16 -1.00 21.49
CA ALA A 18 15.15 -0.05 21.00
C ALA A 18 16.55 -0.71 20.94
N GLY A 19 17.18 -0.64 19.78
CA GLY A 19 18.46 -1.29 19.52
C GLY A 19 18.36 -2.57 18.70
N ASP A 20 17.18 -3.17 18.59
CA ASP A 20 16.96 -4.34 17.74
C ASP A 20 17.37 -4.06 16.30
N ARG A 21 17.91 -5.06 15.65
CA ARG A 21 18.35 -4.97 14.26
C ARG A 21 17.38 -5.71 13.36
N ILE A 22 16.88 -5.01 12.35
CA ILE A 22 16.00 -5.54 11.32
C ILE A 22 16.79 -5.64 10.03
N GLY A 23 16.78 -6.80 9.39
CA GLY A 23 17.29 -7.02 8.04
C GLY A 23 16.19 -6.80 7.01
N PHE A 24 16.54 -6.14 5.90
CA PHE A 24 15.64 -5.84 4.80
C PHE A 24 16.20 -6.49 3.54
N PHE A 25 15.35 -7.20 2.83
CA PHE A 25 15.68 -7.74 1.53
C PHE A 25 14.69 -7.20 0.49
N SER A 26 15.21 -6.50 -0.49
CA SER A 26 14.43 -5.97 -1.61
C SER A 26 14.86 -6.62 -2.90
N TYR A 27 13.92 -7.15 -3.66
CA TYR A 27 14.15 -7.73 -4.97
C TYR A 27 13.35 -6.95 -6.02
N GLY A 28 14.02 -6.59 -7.11
CA GLY A 28 13.43 -5.93 -8.27
C GLY A 28 13.41 -6.84 -9.51
N SER A 29 12.41 -6.67 -10.37
CA SER A 29 12.21 -7.47 -11.57
C SER A 29 13.33 -7.35 -12.63
N GLY A 30 14.26 -6.40 -12.48
CA GLY A 30 15.45 -6.26 -13.31
C GLY A 30 16.65 -7.09 -12.85
N ALA A 31 16.43 -8.21 -12.13
CA ALA A 31 17.45 -9.06 -11.52
C ALA A 31 18.38 -8.29 -10.55
N MET A 32 17.88 -7.20 -9.95
CA MET A 32 18.57 -6.45 -8.91
C MET A 32 17.99 -6.83 -7.54
N ALA A 33 18.86 -7.17 -6.60
CA ALA A 33 18.48 -7.42 -5.22
C ALA A 33 19.36 -6.59 -4.29
N GLU A 34 18.78 -6.10 -3.21
CA GLU A 34 19.47 -5.32 -2.21
C GLU A 34 19.16 -5.88 -0.82
N PHE A 35 20.20 -6.03 -0.02
CA PHE A 35 20.08 -6.37 1.39
C PHE A 35 20.70 -5.26 2.22
N PHE A 36 19.94 -4.74 3.16
CA PHE A 36 20.40 -3.72 4.10
C PHE A 36 19.83 -3.95 5.50
N SER A 37 20.30 -3.24 6.49
CA SER A 37 19.78 -3.38 7.85
C SER A 37 19.58 -2.03 8.51
N GLY A 38 18.62 -1.97 9.43
CA GLY A 38 18.36 -0.83 10.28
C GLY A 38 18.31 -1.22 11.75
N LYS A 39 18.42 -0.24 12.63
CA LYS A 39 18.17 -0.41 14.06
C LYS A 39 16.89 0.29 14.47
N VAL A 40 16.13 -0.37 15.34
CA VAL A 40 14.96 0.22 15.99
C VAL A 40 15.42 1.32 16.93
N VAL A 41 14.86 2.51 16.76
CA VAL A 41 15.20 3.67 17.61
C VAL A 41 14.22 3.79 18.77
N ALA A 42 14.68 4.33 19.89
CA ALA A 42 13.82 4.57 21.05
C ALA A 42 12.66 5.52 20.69
N GLY A 43 11.46 5.19 21.15
CA GLY A 43 10.27 6.02 20.94
C GLY A 43 9.69 5.94 19.52
N TYR A 44 10.08 4.98 18.71
CA TYR A 44 9.53 4.75 17.36
C TYR A 44 7.99 4.63 17.35
N GLN A 45 7.42 4.05 18.41
CA GLN A 45 5.96 3.85 18.56
C GLN A 45 5.18 5.18 18.45
N LYS A 46 5.77 6.30 18.88
CA LYS A 46 5.14 7.63 18.81
C LYS A 46 4.89 8.12 17.37
N ARG A 47 5.55 7.50 16.40
CA ARG A 47 5.41 7.82 14.97
C ARG A 47 4.42 6.90 14.25
N LEU A 48 4.02 5.82 14.87
CA LEU A 48 3.12 4.83 14.31
C LEU A 48 1.64 5.24 14.52
N ARG A 49 0.77 4.67 13.69
CA ARG A 49 -0.68 4.93 13.76
C ARG A 49 -1.48 3.62 13.68
N PRO A 50 -1.23 2.64 14.57
CA PRO A 50 -1.85 1.32 14.48
C PRO A 50 -3.37 1.36 14.50
N ALA A 51 -3.98 2.25 15.31
CA ALA A 51 -5.43 2.41 15.37
C ALA A 51 -6.02 2.91 14.02
N LEU A 52 -5.31 3.80 13.32
CA LEU A 52 -5.72 4.25 11.99
C LEU A 52 -5.66 3.11 10.98
N HIS A 53 -4.56 2.37 10.97
CA HIS A 53 -4.38 1.25 10.02
C HIS A 53 -5.36 0.11 10.31
N ALA A 54 -5.60 -0.23 11.59
CA ALA A 54 -6.60 -1.21 11.98
C ALA A 54 -8.01 -0.82 11.51
N ARG A 55 -8.37 0.48 11.66
CA ARG A 55 -9.64 1.00 11.15
C ARG A 55 -9.73 0.88 9.63
N MET A 56 -8.71 1.32 8.89
CA MET A 56 -8.68 1.20 7.42
C MET A 56 -8.85 -0.25 6.96
N LEU A 57 -8.21 -1.20 7.64
CA LEU A 57 -8.35 -2.63 7.34
C LEU A 57 -9.76 -3.16 7.64
N LYS A 58 -10.38 -2.68 8.72
CA LYS A 58 -11.74 -3.07 9.11
C LYS A 58 -12.80 -2.50 8.16
N GLU A 59 -12.58 -1.30 7.65
CA GLU A 59 -13.49 -0.60 6.74
C GLU A 59 -13.40 -1.09 5.28
N ARG A 60 -12.56 -2.10 4.99
CA ARG A 60 -12.48 -2.69 3.64
C ARG A 60 -13.81 -3.32 3.24
N ILE A 61 -14.19 -3.08 1.99
CA ILE A 61 -15.38 -3.71 1.41
C ILE A 61 -15.07 -5.17 1.10
N ARG A 62 -15.93 -6.08 1.56
CA ARG A 62 -15.86 -7.47 1.18
C ARG A 62 -16.54 -7.65 -0.19
N LEU A 63 -15.80 -8.15 -1.15
CA LEU A 63 -16.32 -8.52 -2.46
C LEU A 63 -16.78 -9.97 -2.48
N GLY A 64 -17.83 -10.26 -3.27
CA GLY A 64 -18.13 -11.61 -3.69
C GLY A 64 -17.15 -12.08 -4.77
N VAL A 65 -17.06 -13.40 -4.99
CA VAL A 65 -16.15 -13.97 -6.00
C VAL A 65 -16.41 -13.39 -7.39
N GLY A 66 -17.69 -13.33 -7.83
CA GLY A 66 -18.02 -12.77 -9.14
C GLY A 66 -17.59 -11.30 -9.28
N GLN A 67 -17.84 -10.47 -8.29
CA GLN A 67 -17.38 -9.07 -8.31
C GLN A 67 -15.84 -8.96 -8.40
N TYR A 68 -15.11 -9.85 -7.73
CA TYR A 68 -13.66 -9.89 -7.82
C TYR A 68 -13.20 -10.28 -9.22
N GLU A 69 -13.85 -11.30 -9.83
CA GLU A 69 -13.51 -11.76 -11.17
C GLU A 69 -13.79 -10.68 -12.24
N ASP A 70 -14.90 -9.95 -12.12
CA ASP A 70 -15.24 -8.82 -12.99
C ASP A 70 -14.16 -7.73 -12.91
N ILE A 71 -13.82 -7.26 -11.70
CA ILE A 71 -12.78 -6.24 -11.47
C ILE A 71 -11.40 -6.73 -11.94
N PHE A 72 -11.09 -8.00 -11.73
CA PHE A 72 -9.81 -8.58 -12.17
C PHE A 72 -9.72 -8.60 -13.69
N THR A 73 -10.81 -9.01 -14.37
CA THR A 73 -10.88 -9.08 -15.84
C THR A 73 -10.76 -7.69 -16.46
N GLU A 74 -11.51 -6.71 -15.95
CA GLU A 74 -11.38 -5.30 -16.36
C GLU A 74 -9.97 -4.76 -16.14
N GLY A 75 -9.33 -5.12 -15.03
CA GLY A 75 -7.97 -4.70 -14.68
C GLY A 75 -6.87 -5.31 -15.55
N LEU A 76 -7.15 -6.35 -16.33
CA LEU A 76 -6.22 -6.91 -17.31
C LEU A 76 -6.14 -6.09 -18.60
N GLU A 77 -7.15 -5.28 -18.88
CA GLU A 77 -7.12 -4.39 -20.02
C GLU A 77 -6.17 -3.21 -19.77
N ALA A 78 -5.38 -2.89 -20.77
CA ALA A 78 -4.49 -1.73 -20.68
C ALA A 78 -5.36 -0.45 -20.66
N LEU A 79 -5.10 0.41 -19.67
CA LEU A 79 -5.77 1.71 -19.64
C LEU A 79 -5.37 2.55 -20.87
N PRO A 80 -6.32 3.30 -21.44
CA PRO A 80 -6.03 4.27 -22.50
C PRO A 80 -4.97 5.28 -22.04
N GLU A 81 -4.24 5.85 -22.99
CA GLU A 81 -3.24 6.89 -22.71
C GLU A 81 -3.82 8.00 -21.83
N ASN A 82 -5.06 8.41 -22.13
CA ASN A 82 -5.78 9.41 -21.36
C ASN A 82 -7.14 8.87 -20.96
N VAL A 83 -7.43 8.88 -19.68
CA VAL A 83 -8.71 8.45 -19.10
C VAL A 83 -8.98 9.18 -17.79
N GLU A 84 -10.21 9.58 -17.57
CA GLU A 84 -10.68 10.14 -16.31
C GLU A 84 -11.60 9.16 -15.60
N PHE A 85 -11.43 9.06 -14.26
CA PHE A 85 -12.32 8.30 -13.40
C PHE A 85 -13.08 9.23 -12.47
N THR A 86 -14.34 8.96 -12.30
CA THR A 86 -15.14 9.59 -11.26
C THR A 86 -14.92 8.89 -9.94
N SER A 87 -14.69 9.63 -8.85
CA SER A 87 -14.66 8.99 -7.55
C SER A 87 -16.05 8.47 -7.21
N ASP A 88 -16.16 7.18 -7.02
CA ASP A 88 -17.30 6.69 -6.28
C ASP A 88 -17.10 7.10 -4.81
N ALA A 89 -18.07 7.78 -4.25
CA ALA A 89 -17.92 8.65 -3.09
C ALA A 89 -17.53 7.98 -1.76
N ASN A 90 -17.32 6.67 -1.68
CA ASN A 90 -17.57 6.01 -0.40
C ASN A 90 -16.33 5.62 0.41
N HIS A 91 -15.14 5.50 -0.17
CA HIS A 91 -14.02 4.93 0.57
C HIS A 91 -12.68 5.61 0.26
N GLY A 92 -11.95 5.90 1.34
CA GLY A 92 -10.61 6.47 1.28
C GLY A 92 -10.55 7.99 1.04
N THR A 93 -9.43 8.57 1.41
CA THR A 93 -9.14 10.00 1.23
C THR A 93 -8.57 10.30 -0.16
N TRP A 94 -7.87 9.31 -0.75
CA TRP A 94 -7.24 9.40 -2.05
C TRP A 94 -7.86 8.40 -3.03
N TYR A 95 -7.99 8.79 -4.27
CA TYR A 95 -8.47 7.91 -5.34
C TYR A 95 -7.67 8.12 -6.62
N LEU A 96 -7.65 7.11 -7.47
CA LEU A 96 -7.13 7.21 -8.83
C LEU A 96 -8.14 8.03 -9.66
N ALA A 97 -7.74 9.26 -10.02
CA ALA A 97 -8.62 10.18 -10.75
C ALA A 97 -8.53 10.00 -12.27
N GLY A 98 -7.54 9.28 -12.74
CA GLY A 98 -7.35 9.02 -14.16
C GLY A 98 -5.92 8.71 -14.54
N GLN A 99 -5.65 8.79 -15.82
CA GLN A 99 -4.34 8.68 -16.44
C GLN A 99 -4.20 9.73 -17.53
N GLU A 100 -3.06 10.37 -17.60
CA GLU A 100 -2.71 11.35 -18.63
C GLU A 100 -1.30 11.04 -19.14
N GLY A 101 -1.16 10.83 -20.44
CA GLY A 101 0.13 10.45 -21.04
C GLY A 101 0.73 9.19 -20.41
N TYR A 102 -0.07 8.19 -20.09
CA TYR A 102 0.30 6.97 -19.34
C TYR A 102 0.76 7.20 -17.90
N VAL A 103 0.60 8.40 -17.34
CA VAL A 103 0.93 8.72 -15.94
C VAL A 103 -0.35 8.75 -15.10
N ARG A 104 -0.40 7.93 -14.07
CA ARG A 104 -1.55 7.85 -13.15
C ARG A 104 -1.70 9.14 -12.36
N GLN A 105 -2.92 9.66 -12.32
CA GLN A 105 -3.29 10.86 -11.59
C GLN A 105 -4.08 10.48 -10.33
N TYR A 106 -3.63 10.95 -9.17
CA TYR A 106 -4.32 10.73 -7.90
C TYR A 106 -4.84 12.06 -7.36
N LYS A 107 -6.05 12.06 -6.86
CA LYS A 107 -6.67 13.23 -6.22
C LYS A 107 -7.12 12.90 -4.80
N GLN A 108 -7.17 13.92 -3.98
CA GLN A 108 -7.76 13.86 -2.65
C GLN A 108 -9.23 14.26 -2.75
N LYS A 109 -10.09 13.60 -1.97
CA LYS A 109 -11.50 13.99 -1.81
C LYS A 109 -11.63 15.22 -0.92
#